data_9ad11ca2105f01269a16be1b4a140879
#
_entry.id   9ad11ca2105f01269a16be1b4a140879
#
_cell.length_a   1.000
_cell.length_b   1.000
_cell.length_c   1.000
_cell.angle_alpha   90.00
_cell.angle_beta   90.00
_cell.angle_gamma   90.00
#
_symmetry.space_group_name_H-M   'P 1'
#
loop_
_entity.id
_entity.type
_entity.pdbx_description
1 polymer ?
#
loop_
_entity_poly.entity_id
_entity_poly.type
_entity_poly.pdbx_seq_one_letter_code
_entity_poly.pdbx_strand_id
1 'polypeptide(L)'
;MKPDHARTVTASGAHGEGGGALLRTLLQMSALTEQGLSLHSIRGAMRRPGLNAEDLTFIQALAESTGQNLEDLNLGDDRLTFLPLHGPHAIRMTLDVHSHDKGMHPGSACVIGHALVPVLSQAGAMSRLTLIGETHGSSVLSYDSFEQATLALHRRQSLYAFPSLVEAGFGYGSRGKLHLEIEPGPFEAIQW
;
A
#
# COMPACT_ATOMS: atom_id res chain seq x y z
N MET A 1 -2.37 25.64 -5.92
CA MET A 1 -3.78 25.45 -6.35
C MET A 1 -4.38 24.55 -5.27
N LYS A 2 -5.44 24.93 -4.58
CA LYS A 2 -6.07 24.04 -3.60
C LYS A 2 -6.65 22.85 -4.37
N PRO A 3 -6.45 21.59 -3.91
CA PRO A 3 -7.08 20.44 -4.53
C PRO A 3 -8.59 20.67 -4.55
N ASP A 4 -9.19 20.44 -5.72
CA ASP A 4 -10.63 20.57 -5.90
C ASP A 4 -11.30 19.34 -5.26
N HIS A 5 -11.55 19.41 -3.95
CA HIS A 5 -12.30 18.39 -3.22
C HIS A 5 -13.77 18.26 -3.68
N ALA A 6 -14.19 19.03 -4.71
CA ALA A 6 -15.54 18.99 -5.26
C ALA A 6 -15.88 17.67 -5.98
N ARG A 7 -14.88 16.78 -6.21
CA ARG A 7 -15.10 15.46 -6.83
C ARG A 7 -14.55 14.33 -5.95
N THR A 8 -15.23 14.08 -4.85
CA THR A 8 -14.97 12.84 -4.10
C THR A 8 -15.66 11.67 -4.80
N VAL A 9 -14.90 10.67 -5.19
CA VAL A 9 -15.41 9.42 -5.76
C VAL A 9 -15.91 8.54 -4.61
N THR A 10 -17.13 8.03 -4.73
CA THR A 10 -17.68 7.06 -3.77
C THR A 10 -17.60 5.67 -4.38
N ALA A 11 -17.05 4.72 -3.64
CA ALA A 11 -16.92 3.33 -4.07
C ALA A 11 -17.26 2.34 -2.96
N SER A 12 -17.69 1.14 -3.36
CA SER A 12 -17.95 0.04 -2.44
C SER A 12 -16.76 -0.91 -2.37
N GLY A 13 -16.25 -1.14 -1.18
CA GLY A 13 -15.21 -2.13 -0.91
C GLY A 13 -15.68 -3.58 -0.96
N ALA A 14 -16.97 -3.82 -1.23
CA ALA A 14 -17.55 -5.14 -1.44
C ALA A 14 -17.69 -5.51 -2.94
N HIS A 15 -17.22 -4.64 -3.86
CA HIS A 15 -17.31 -4.92 -5.30
C HIS A 15 -16.35 -6.03 -5.73
N GLY A 16 -16.80 -6.92 -6.61
CA GLY A 16 -16.02 -8.06 -7.06
C GLY A 16 -15.64 -8.99 -5.90
N GLU A 17 -14.36 -9.31 -5.78
CA GLU A 17 -13.83 -10.09 -4.64
C GLU A 17 -13.81 -9.29 -3.33
N GLY A 18 -13.87 -7.97 -3.41
CA GLY A 18 -13.97 -7.07 -2.25
C GLY A 18 -12.83 -7.18 -1.24
N GLY A 19 -11.64 -7.60 -1.68
CA GLY A 19 -10.47 -7.82 -0.82
C GLY A 19 -9.54 -6.61 -0.74
N GLY A 20 -8.38 -6.81 -0.10
CA GLY A 20 -7.35 -5.77 0.06
C GLY A 20 -6.76 -5.26 -1.27
N ALA A 21 -6.78 -6.06 -2.34
CA ALA A 21 -6.34 -5.61 -3.65
C ALA A 21 -7.21 -4.45 -4.18
N LEU A 22 -8.54 -4.58 -4.07
CA LEU A 22 -9.47 -3.52 -4.45
C LEU A 22 -9.21 -2.24 -3.63
N LEU A 23 -9.10 -2.38 -2.31
CA LEU A 23 -8.82 -1.25 -1.43
C LEU A 23 -7.53 -0.52 -1.83
N ARG A 24 -6.43 -1.26 -1.99
CA ARG A 24 -5.13 -0.69 -2.36
C ARG A 24 -5.19 -0.01 -3.73
N THR A 25 -5.82 -0.61 -4.73
CA THR A 25 -5.96 -0.01 -6.06
C THR A 25 -6.73 1.30 -6.01
N LEU A 26 -7.85 1.35 -5.31
CA LEU A 26 -8.66 2.57 -5.19
C LEU A 26 -7.89 3.70 -4.48
N LEU A 27 -7.16 3.38 -3.42
CA LEU A 27 -6.31 4.33 -2.71
C LEU A 27 -5.12 4.81 -3.55
N GLN A 28 -4.46 3.90 -4.29
CA GLN A 28 -3.39 4.26 -5.23
C GLN A 28 -3.91 5.25 -6.29
N MET A 29 -5.07 4.95 -6.89
CA MET A 29 -5.68 5.84 -7.88
C MET A 29 -6.03 7.20 -7.29
N SER A 30 -6.60 7.23 -6.08
CA SER A 30 -6.88 8.47 -5.36
C SER A 30 -5.61 9.30 -5.15
N ALA A 31 -4.53 8.69 -4.64
CA ALA A 31 -3.25 9.35 -4.40
C ALA A 31 -2.62 9.89 -5.70
N LEU A 32 -2.65 9.09 -6.79
CA LEU A 32 -2.04 9.46 -8.06
C LEU A 32 -2.83 10.51 -8.85
N THR A 33 -4.15 10.55 -8.70
CA THR A 33 -5.03 11.51 -9.40
C THR A 33 -5.41 12.72 -8.55
N GLU A 34 -4.99 12.75 -7.29
CA GLU A 34 -5.35 13.79 -6.31
C GLU A 34 -6.87 13.93 -6.11
N GLN A 35 -7.62 12.88 -6.40
CA GLN A 35 -9.07 12.86 -6.21
C GLN A 35 -9.45 12.28 -4.86
N GLY A 36 -10.35 12.94 -4.16
CA GLY A 36 -10.93 12.42 -2.93
C GLY A 36 -11.64 11.08 -3.15
N LEU A 37 -11.53 10.18 -2.20
CA LEU A 37 -12.15 8.86 -2.21
C LEU A 37 -12.94 8.64 -0.92
N SER A 38 -14.20 8.24 -1.05
CA SER A 38 -15.03 7.76 0.07
C SER A 38 -15.36 6.30 -0.15
N LEU A 39 -14.83 5.43 0.70
CA LEU A 39 -15.08 3.99 0.67
C LEU A 39 -16.08 3.59 1.76
N HIS A 40 -16.98 2.69 1.41
CA HIS A 40 -17.87 2.02 2.35
C HIS A 40 -17.87 0.51 2.13
N SER A 41 -18.33 -0.24 3.11
CA SER A 41 -18.40 -1.71 3.04
C SER A 41 -17.03 -2.34 2.71
N ILE A 42 -15.97 -1.82 3.31
CA ILE A 42 -14.60 -2.30 3.11
C ILE A 42 -14.56 -3.80 3.46
N ARG A 43 -14.08 -4.63 2.53
CA ARG A 43 -14.08 -6.10 2.66
C ARG A 43 -15.46 -6.69 3.00
N GLY A 44 -16.55 -6.01 2.61
CA GLY A 44 -17.92 -6.40 2.99
C GLY A 44 -18.34 -7.80 2.51
N ALA A 45 -17.73 -8.32 1.45
CA ALA A 45 -17.95 -9.68 0.96
C ALA A 45 -17.02 -10.73 1.59
N MET A 46 -16.04 -10.29 2.41
CA MET A 46 -15.05 -11.18 3.01
C MET A 46 -15.52 -11.75 4.34
N ARG A 47 -14.96 -12.89 4.75
CA ARG A 47 -15.24 -13.51 6.05
C ARG A 47 -14.95 -12.58 7.24
N ARG A 48 -14.00 -11.65 7.08
CA ARG A 48 -13.65 -10.63 8.07
C ARG A 48 -13.70 -9.27 7.39
N PRO A 49 -14.83 -8.56 7.50
CA PRO A 49 -15.00 -7.25 6.91
C PRO A 49 -14.19 -6.18 7.65
N GLY A 50 -14.03 -5.03 7.01
CA GLY A 50 -13.35 -3.86 7.56
C GLY A 50 -11.83 -3.88 7.33
N LEU A 51 -11.17 -2.79 7.76
CA LEU A 51 -9.72 -2.60 7.64
C LEU A 51 -8.95 -3.61 8.49
N ASN A 52 -7.88 -4.16 7.94
CA ASN A 52 -6.92 -4.97 8.68
C ASN A 52 -5.61 -4.20 8.94
N ALA A 53 -4.66 -4.82 9.64
CA ALA A 53 -3.39 -4.19 9.99
C ALA A 53 -2.54 -3.82 8.75
N GLU A 54 -2.54 -4.67 7.73
CA GLU A 54 -1.87 -4.40 6.45
C GLU A 54 -2.48 -3.19 5.73
N ASP A 55 -3.81 -3.08 5.74
CA ASP A 55 -4.52 -1.95 5.14
C ASP A 55 -4.18 -0.64 5.87
N LEU A 56 -4.22 -0.63 7.21
CA LEU A 56 -3.87 0.54 8.03
C LEU A 56 -2.42 1.00 7.79
N THR A 57 -1.49 0.04 7.74
CA THR A 57 -0.07 0.34 7.48
C THR A 57 0.13 0.94 6.09
N PHE A 58 -0.57 0.43 5.08
CA PHE A 58 -0.54 0.98 3.72
C PHE A 58 -1.14 2.39 3.67
N ILE A 59 -2.29 2.61 4.30
CA ILE A 59 -2.96 3.92 4.36
C ILE A 59 -2.07 4.94 5.06
N GLN A 60 -1.37 4.56 6.13
CA GLN A 60 -0.42 5.43 6.83
C GLN A 60 0.69 5.94 5.90
N ALA A 61 1.28 5.06 5.08
CA ALA A 61 2.30 5.45 4.13
C ALA A 61 1.76 6.39 3.04
N LEU A 62 0.56 6.14 2.53
CA LEU A 62 -0.08 7.01 1.56
C LEU A 62 -0.40 8.39 2.14
N ALA A 63 -0.91 8.43 3.36
CA ALA A 63 -1.23 9.68 4.04
C ALA A 63 0.01 10.55 4.25
N GLU A 64 1.12 9.95 4.70
CA GLU A 64 2.41 10.64 4.81
C GLU A 64 2.87 11.18 3.45
N SER A 65 2.75 10.36 2.39
CA SER A 65 3.19 10.73 1.05
C SER A 65 2.33 11.83 0.40
N THR A 66 1.04 11.91 0.75
CA THR A 66 0.08 12.85 0.13
C THR A 66 -0.30 14.02 1.03
N GLY A 67 0.33 14.12 2.20
CA GLY A 67 0.08 15.18 3.18
C GLY A 67 -1.28 15.10 3.88
N GLN A 68 -2.00 13.99 3.73
CA GLN A 68 -3.30 13.82 4.38
C GLN A 68 -3.12 13.62 5.88
N ASN A 69 -3.89 14.37 6.67
CA ASN A 69 -4.07 14.05 8.07
C ASN A 69 -5.11 12.92 8.18
N LEU A 70 -4.71 11.78 8.71
CA LEU A 70 -5.64 10.67 8.98
C LEU A 70 -6.43 10.96 10.25
N GLU A 71 -7.75 10.88 10.15
CA GLU A 71 -8.58 10.70 11.33
C GLU A 71 -8.32 9.32 11.94
N ASP A 72 -8.73 9.11 13.20
CA ASP A 72 -8.50 7.86 13.94
C ASP A 72 -9.13 6.65 13.24
N LEU A 73 -8.34 5.97 12.40
CA LEU A 73 -8.73 4.73 11.75
C LEU A 73 -8.39 3.54 12.64
N ASN A 74 -9.33 2.62 12.74
CA ASN A 74 -9.22 1.44 13.58
C ASN A 74 -9.36 0.14 12.78
N LEU A 75 -8.84 -0.94 13.37
CA LEU A 75 -9.11 -2.29 12.86
C LEU A 75 -10.61 -2.54 12.82
N GLY A 76 -11.08 -3.05 11.69
CA GLY A 76 -12.48 -3.39 11.50
C GLY A 76 -13.36 -2.25 10.99
N ASP A 77 -12.84 -1.03 10.85
CA ASP A 77 -13.59 0.06 10.25
C ASP A 77 -14.02 -0.31 8.83
N ASP A 78 -15.30 -0.19 8.54
CA ASP A 78 -15.89 -0.53 7.24
C ASP A 78 -15.99 0.66 6.28
N ARG A 79 -15.56 1.84 6.74
CA ARG A 79 -15.57 3.09 5.99
C ARG A 79 -14.23 3.80 6.09
N LEU A 80 -13.90 4.51 5.04
CA LEU A 80 -12.70 5.34 4.96
C LEU A 80 -12.97 6.53 4.03
N THR A 81 -12.56 7.72 4.45
CA THR A 81 -12.45 8.88 3.57
C THR A 81 -10.98 9.22 3.41
N PHE A 82 -10.50 9.21 2.15
CA PHE A 82 -9.13 9.54 1.81
C PHE A 82 -9.13 10.79 0.90
N LEU A 83 -8.48 11.86 1.38
CA LEU A 83 -8.47 13.18 0.74
C LEU A 83 -7.02 13.65 0.57
N PRO A 84 -6.30 13.24 -0.48
CA PRO A 84 -4.92 13.67 -0.70
C PRO A 84 -4.85 15.19 -0.84
N LEU A 85 -3.94 15.84 -0.11
CA LEU A 85 -3.75 17.30 -0.18
C LEU A 85 -2.91 17.70 -1.40
N HIS A 86 -2.10 16.79 -1.89
CA HIS A 86 -1.22 16.95 -3.06
C HIS A 86 -0.86 15.58 -3.61
N GLY A 87 -0.24 15.55 -4.78
CA GLY A 87 0.33 14.34 -5.35
C GLY A 87 1.42 13.72 -4.47
N PRO A 88 1.83 12.47 -4.74
CA PRO A 88 2.78 11.76 -3.91
C PRO A 88 4.11 12.50 -3.75
N HIS A 89 4.63 12.56 -2.52
CA HIS A 89 5.99 13.03 -2.20
C HIS A 89 6.83 11.87 -1.65
N ALA A 90 8.14 11.98 -1.81
CA ALA A 90 9.07 10.99 -1.29
C ALA A 90 9.02 10.92 0.23
N ILE A 91 9.01 9.70 0.75
CA ILE A 91 8.96 9.43 2.19
C ILE A 91 10.16 8.59 2.65
N ARG A 92 10.53 8.78 3.90
CA ARG A 92 11.48 7.92 4.61
C ARG A 92 10.84 7.49 5.92
N MET A 93 10.41 6.24 5.99
CA MET A 93 9.73 5.74 7.19
C MET A 93 9.91 4.25 7.43
N THR A 94 9.62 3.84 8.66
CA THR A 94 9.47 2.43 9.05
C THR A 94 7.99 2.11 9.17
N LEU A 95 7.57 1.09 8.46
CA LEU A 95 6.22 0.57 8.44
C LEU A 95 6.21 -0.82 9.06
N ASP A 96 5.63 -0.95 10.23
CA ASP A 96 5.51 -2.21 10.96
C ASP A 96 4.05 -2.64 10.99
N VAL A 97 3.71 -3.69 10.26
CA VAL A 97 2.34 -4.22 10.20
C VAL A 97 1.83 -4.60 11.59
N HIS A 98 2.72 -5.06 12.45
CA HIS A 98 2.36 -5.49 13.81
C HIS A 98 2.00 -4.32 14.75
N SER A 99 2.34 -3.08 14.40
CA SER A 99 1.94 -1.91 15.19
C SER A 99 0.42 -1.74 15.27
N HIS A 100 -0.29 -2.23 14.27
CA HIS A 100 -1.76 -2.21 14.19
C HIS A 100 -2.39 -3.57 14.51
N ASP A 101 -1.60 -4.64 14.62
CA ASP A 101 -2.12 -5.99 14.84
C ASP A 101 -2.42 -6.24 16.32
N LYS A 102 -3.64 -6.71 16.59
CA LYS A 102 -4.05 -7.20 17.91
C LYS A 102 -3.97 -8.74 17.99
N GLY A 103 -3.03 -9.34 17.25
CA GLY A 103 -2.81 -10.80 17.25
C GLY A 103 -3.74 -11.58 16.32
N MET A 104 -4.45 -10.93 15.40
CA MET A 104 -5.45 -11.59 14.56
C MET A 104 -5.08 -11.69 13.08
N HIS A 105 -4.25 -10.81 12.57
CA HIS A 105 -3.89 -10.75 11.16
C HIS A 105 -2.55 -10.06 10.95
N PRO A 106 -1.49 -10.82 10.96
CA PRO A 106 -0.22 -10.32 10.44
C PRO A 106 -0.42 -9.93 8.98
N GLY A 107 0.39 -9.02 8.51
CA GLY A 107 0.40 -8.57 7.13
C GLY A 107 1.75 -8.81 6.49
N SER A 108 1.77 -8.73 5.17
CA SER A 108 2.98 -8.94 4.39
C SER A 108 3.71 -7.63 4.11
N ALA A 109 4.99 -7.58 4.50
CA ALA A 109 5.88 -6.50 4.12
C ALA A 109 6.01 -6.38 2.58
N CYS A 110 6.04 -7.51 1.87
CA CYS A 110 6.16 -7.54 0.42
C CYS A 110 4.90 -7.02 -0.29
N VAL A 111 3.71 -7.32 0.24
CA VAL A 111 2.44 -6.82 -0.32
C VAL A 111 2.34 -5.30 -0.17
N ILE A 112 2.74 -4.75 0.98
CA ILE A 112 2.78 -3.30 1.19
C ILE A 112 3.81 -2.66 0.25
N GLY A 113 5.02 -3.23 0.17
CA GLY A 113 6.06 -2.74 -0.73
C GLY A 113 5.59 -2.73 -2.18
N HIS A 114 5.00 -3.84 -2.66
CA HIS A 114 4.42 -3.91 -4.00
C HIS A 114 3.39 -2.81 -4.26
N ALA A 115 2.49 -2.58 -3.31
CA ALA A 115 1.45 -1.57 -3.47
C ALA A 115 1.98 -0.13 -3.44
N LEU A 116 3.09 0.14 -2.75
CA LEU A 116 3.68 1.48 -2.66
C LEU A 116 4.55 1.85 -3.87
N VAL A 117 5.13 0.87 -4.60
CA VAL A 117 6.01 1.14 -5.74
C VAL A 117 5.37 2.06 -6.78
N PRO A 118 4.15 1.81 -7.31
CA PRO A 118 3.55 2.68 -8.33
C PRO A 118 3.32 4.11 -7.85
N VAL A 119 2.95 4.29 -6.59
CA VAL A 119 2.66 5.61 -6.02
C VAL A 119 3.94 6.39 -5.77
N LEU A 120 4.90 5.78 -5.07
CA LEU A 120 6.14 6.45 -4.68
C LEU A 120 7.11 6.67 -5.83
N SER A 121 6.97 5.93 -6.94
CA SER A 121 7.71 6.24 -8.18
C SER A 121 7.31 7.61 -8.76
N GLN A 122 6.13 8.13 -8.44
CA GLN A 122 5.68 9.47 -8.86
C GLN A 122 6.04 10.57 -7.86
N ALA A 123 6.80 10.26 -6.82
CA ALA A 123 7.09 11.19 -5.71
C ALA A 123 8.16 12.26 -6.00
N GLY A 124 8.73 12.29 -7.20
CA GLY A 124 9.73 13.27 -7.64
C GLY A 124 11.12 13.12 -7.02
N ALA A 125 11.29 12.29 -5.99
CA ALA A 125 12.56 11.95 -5.34
C ALA A 125 12.53 10.51 -4.82
N MET A 126 13.71 9.98 -4.46
CA MET A 126 13.84 8.62 -3.94
C MET A 126 13.17 8.46 -2.58
N SER A 127 12.28 7.48 -2.48
CA SER A 127 11.70 7.05 -1.21
C SER A 127 12.49 5.88 -0.60
N ARG A 128 12.58 5.84 0.74
CA ARG A 128 13.26 4.77 1.48
C ARG A 128 12.38 4.24 2.58
N LEU A 129 12.05 2.97 2.50
CA LEU A 129 11.17 2.31 3.43
C LEU A 129 11.90 1.19 4.17
N THR A 130 11.59 1.04 5.45
CA THR A 130 11.84 -0.19 6.21
C THR A 130 10.49 -0.84 6.47
N LEU A 131 10.27 -2.02 5.91
CA LEU A 131 9.01 -2.75 6.01
C LEU A 131 9.21 -3.95 6.94
N ILE A 132 8.36 -4.06 7.95
CA ILE A 132 8.37 -5.16 8.94
C ILE A 132 7.04 -5.90 8.85
N GLY A 133 7.11 -7.21 8.60
CA GLY A 133 5.96 -8.09 8.41
C GLY A 133 6.38 -9.44 7.85
N GLU A 134 5.44 -10.25 7.44
CA GLU A 134 5.77 -11.53 6.78
C GLU A 134 6.50 -11.29 5.46
N THR A 135 7.59 -12.05 5.24
CA THR A 135 8.35 -12.03 3.98
C THR A 135 8.26 -13.35 3.22
N HIS A 136 7.98 -14.46 3.92
CA HIS A 136 7.90 -15.81 3.36
C HIS A 136 6.73 -16.58 3.99
N GLY A 137 5.52 -16.08 3.79
CA GLY A 137 4.31 -16.76 4.25
C GLY A 137 3.70 -17.65 3.17
N SER A 138 2.90 -18.63 3.57
CA SER A 138 2.23 -19.56 2.63
C SER A 138 1.08 -18.94 1.84
N SER A 139 0.54 -17.83 2.31
CA SER A 139 -0.63 -17.16 1.72
C SER A 139 -0.37 -15.70 1.37
N VAL A 140 0.90 -15.30 1.31
CA VAL A 140 1.32 -13.93 1.01
C VAL A 140 2.36 -13.95 -0.10
N LEU A 141 2.58 -12.78 -0.73
CA LEU A 141 3.65 -12.60 -1.69
C LEU A 141 5.00 -12.84 -0.99
N SER A 142 5.74 -13.87 -1.40
CA SER A 142 7.08 -14.13 -0.86
C SER A 142 8.08 -13.08 -1.35
N TYR A 143 9.16 -12.88 -0.57
CA TYR A 143 10.22 -11.95 -0.95
C TYR A 143 10.81 -12.31 -2.32
N ASP A 144 11.10 -13.59 -2.57
CA ASP A 144 11.66 -14.03 -3.86
C ASP A 144 10.72 -13.72 -5.03
N SER A 145 9.42 -13.98 -4.88
CA SER A 145 8.41 -13.65 -5.90
C SER A 145 8.26 -12.13 -6.08
N PHE A 146 8.35 -11.37 -5.00
CA PHE A 146 8.32 -9.92 -5.05
C PHE A 146 9.52 -9.38 -5.83
N GLU A 147 10.73 -9.79 -5.49
CA GLU A 147 11.97 -9.33 -6.12
C GLU A 147 12.09 -9.79 -7.58
N GLN A 148 11.90 -11.09 -7.84
CA GLN A 148 12.24 -11.70 -9.13
C GLN A 148 11.11 -11.61 -10.15
N ALA A 149 9.86 -11.63 -9.74
CA ALA A 149 8.73 -11.58 -10.66
C ALA A 149 8.04 -10.20 -10.64
N THR A 150 7.60 -9.75 -9.47
CA THR A 150 6.79 -8.53 -9.37
C THR A 150 7.59 -7.30 -9.76
N LEU A 151 8.78 -7.10 -9.18
CA LEU A 151 9.61 -5.95 -9.53
C LEU A 151 10.20 -6.06 -10.93
N ALA A 152 10.35 -7.27 -11.47
CA ALA A 152 10.74 -7.42 -12.88
C ALA A 152 9.64 -6.90 -13.83
N LEU A 153 8.36 -7.12 -13.51
CA LEU A 153 7.25 -6.53 -14.27
C LEU A 153 7.19 -5.00 -14.11
N HIS A 154 7.41 -4.49 -12.91
CA HIS A 154 7.48 -3.05 -12.68
C HIS A 154 8.59 -2.39 -13.49
N ARG A 155 9.79 -3.00 -13.56
CA ARG A 155 10.90 -2.50 -14.39
C ARG A 155 10.54 -2.39 -15.88
N ARG A 156 9.68 -3.26 -16.39
CA ARG A 156 9.16 -3.13 -17.77
C ARG A 156 8.23 -1.93 -18.00
N GLN A 157 7.80 -1.30 -16.93
CA GLN A 157 6.99 -0.07 -16.92
C GLN A 157 7.84 1.15 -16.49
N SER A 158 9.16 1.02 -16.48
CA SER A 158 10.10 2.03 -15.98
C SER A 158 9.95 2.39 -14.50
N LEU A 159 9.38 1.47 -13.71
CA LEU A 159 9.28 1.61 -12.26
C LEU A 159 10.41 0.84 -11.59
N TYR A 160 11.32 1.55 -10.95
CA TYR A 160 12.51 0.98 -10.33
C TYR A 160 12.39 0.98 -8.81
N ALA A 161 12.48 -0.21 -8.24
CA ALA A 161 12.52 -0.42 -6.80
C ALA A 161 13.55 -1.51 -6.46
N PHE A 162 14.28 -1.30 -5.38
CA PHE A 162 15.41 -2.12 -4.97
C PHE A 162 15.16 -2.63 -3.54
N PRO A 163 14.69 -3.86 -3.40
CA PRO A 163 14.49 -4.50 -2.11
C PRO A 163 15.79 -5.07 -1.59
N SER A 164 15.96 -5.08 -0.27
CA SER A 164 17.05 -5.74 0.44
C SER A 164 16.49 -6.46 1.65
N LEU A 165 16.51 -7.79 1.64
CA LEU A 165 16.06 -8.59 2.76
C LEU A 165 17.08 -8.51 3.90
N VAL A 166 16.65 -7.96 5.03
CA VAL A 166 17.47 -7.82 6.24
C VAL A 166 17.27 -9.04 7.15
N GLU A 167 16.01 -9.46 7.31
CA GLU A 167 15.63 -10.58 8.16
C GLU A 167 14.46 -11.32 7.51
N ALA A 168 14.58 -12.62 7.34
CA ALA A 168 13.53 -13.45 6.80
C ALA A 168 12.49 -13.78 7.88
N GLY A 169 11.22 -13.53 7.58
CA GLY A 169 10.09 -13.92 8.42
C GLY A 169 9.30 -15.02 7.76
N PHE A 170 9.38 -16.24 8.31
CA PHE A 170 8.69 -17.41 7.81
C PHE A 170 7.41 -17.70 8.58
N GLY A 171 6.34 -17.93 7.84
CA GLY A 171 5.07 -18.34 8.41
C GLY A 171 4.23 -17.19 8.97
N TYR A 172 3.06 -17.59 9.45
CA TYR A 172 2.02 -16.69 9.92
C TYR A 172 2.47 -15.88 11.14
N GLY A 173 2.33 -14.56 11.07
CA GLY A 173 2.68 -13.66 12.17
C GLY A 173 4.18 -13.42 12.37
N SER A 174 5.02 -13.87 11.44
CA SER A 174 6.46 -13.65 11.55
C SER A 174 6.82 -12.18 11.29
N ARG A 175 7.93 -11.76 11.89
CA ARG A 175 8.46 -10.39 11.80
C ARG A 175 9.71 -10.36 10.93
N GLY A 176 9.56 -10.63 9.64
CA GLY A 176 10.63 -10.36 8.69
C GLY A 176 10.83 -8.86 8.50
N LYS A 177 11.97 -8.48 7.97
CA LYS A 177 12.36 -7.09 7.74
C LYS A 177 13.02 -6.95 6.38
N LEU A 178 12.55 -6.00 5.59
CA LEU A 178 13.18 -5.62 4.33
C LEU A 178 13.33 -4.09 4.22
N HIS A 179 14.40 -3.67 3.58
CA HIS A 179 14.53 -2.30 3.08
C HIS A 179 14.07 -2.24 1.65
N LEU A 180 13.39 -1.15 1.27
CA LEU A 180 12.92 -0.90 -0.07
C LEU A 180 13.24 0.54 -0.46
N GLU A 181 14.10 0.70 -1.46
CA GLU A 181 14.34 1.99 -2.11
C GLU A 181 13.52 2.05 -3.39
N ILE A 182 12.82 3.16 -3.62
CA ILE A 182 11.96 3.37 -4.79
C ILE A 182 12.45 4.64 -5.48
N GLU A 183 12.91 4.50 -6.71
CA GLU A 183 13.34 5.63 -7.54
C GLU A 183 12.15 6.34 -8.19
N PRO A 184 12.21 7.67 -8.33
CA PRO A 184 11.23 8.38 -9.13
C PRO A 184 11.39 8.04 -10.61
N GLY A 185 10.29 7.88 -11.31
CA GLY A 185 10.30 7.58 -12.75
C GLY A 185 8.92 7.68 -13.37
N PRO A 186 8.85 7.94 -14.68
CA PRO A 186 7.58 7.99 -15.38
C PRO A 186 6.98 6.60 -15.53
N PHE A 187 5.66 6.52 -15.57
CA PHE A 187 4.98 5.31 -16.04
C PHE A 187 5.15 5.17 -17.55
N GLU A 188 5.60 4.03 -17.98
CA GLU A 188 5.67 3.69 -19.41
C GLU A 188 4.78 2.48 -19.72
N ALA A 189 4.12 2.53 -20.88
CA ALA A 189 3.33 1.39 -21.33
C ALA A 189 4.24 0.21 -21.66
N ILE A 190 3.84 -0.99 -21.24
CA ILE A 190 4.55 -2.22 -21.62
C ILE A 190 4.41 -2.41 -23.12
N GLN A 191 5.53 -2.48 -23.83
CA GLN A 191 5.58 -2.93 -25.21
C GLN A 191 5.75 -4.47 -25.21
N TRP A 192 4.80 -5.16 -25.81
CA TRP A 192 4.75 -6.62 -25.92
C TRP A 192 5.54 -7.11 -27.14
#